data_b94c3965c1756aca5aa0e4abcc4dc3c2
#
_entry.id   b94c3965c1756aca5aa0e4abcc4dc3c2
#
_cell.length_a   1.000
_cell.length_b   1.000
_cell.length_c   1.000
_cell.angle_alpha   90.00
_cell.angle_beta   90.00
_cell.angle_gamma   90.00
#
_symmetry.space_group_name_H-M   'P 1'
#
loop_
_entity.id
_entity.type
_entity.pdbx_description
1 polymer ?
#
loop_
_entity_poly.entity_id
_entity_poly.type
_entity_poly.pdbx_seq_one_letter_code
_entity_poly.pdbx_strand_id
1 'polypeptide(L)'
;ELSDKLLLEILELDAELTVTMHIQTVDQLKAIKTIKGKISDIGRMKAEEQKKAVRAGYDMEILPPDLITFSKDAAELLSDLQSRNERMFLLTFIVVNTAGSRQQLDNNVFQAASIAQKYNCQLTRLDFRQEEGLMSSLPLGLNQIEIQRGLTTSSVAIFIPFTTQELFQDGKEALYCGLNALSNNLIMVDRKRLKNPNGLILGTPGSGKSFAAKREIAN
;
A
#
# COMPACT_ATOMS: atom_id res chain seq x y z
N GLU A 1 -10.29 -1.21 -5.03
CA GLU A 1 -9.78 -1.69 -3.72
C GLU A 1 -8.27 -1.51 -3.68
N LEU A 2 -7.74 -0.95 -2.58
CA LEU A 2 -6.31 -0.92 -2.34
C LEU A 2 -5.81 -2.36 -2.15
N SER A 3 -4.66 -2.67 -2.75
CA SER A 3 -4.03 -3.99 -2.63
C SER A 3 -2.66 -3.87 -1.95
N ASP A 4 -2.31 -4.85 -1.13
CA ASP A 4 -0.98 -5.00 -0.53
C ASP A 4 0.14 -5.11 -1.58
N LYS A 5 -0.21 -5.57 -2.78
CA LYS A 5 0.70 -5.68 -3.92
C LYS A 5 1.26 -4.33 -4.39
N LEU A 6 0.53 -3.22 -4.17
CA LEU A 6 1.02 -1.88 -4.52
C LEU A 6 2.35 -1.59 -3.83
N LEU A 7 2.38 -1.78 -2.50
CA LEU A 7 3.61 -1.51 -1.73
C LEU A 7 4.71 -2.49 -2.10
N LEU A 8 4.36 -3.77 -2.27
CA LEU A 8 5.30 -4.81 -2.67
C LEU A 8 5.95 -4.49 -4.02
N GLU A 9 5.17 -4.22 -5.07
CA GLU A 9 5.70 -3.94 -6.40
C GLU A 9 6.54 -2.65 -6.44
N ILE A 10 6.20 -1.63 -5.62
CA ILE A 10 7.04 -0.42 -5.49
C ILE A 10 8.38 -0.76 -4.82
N LEU A 11 8.37 -1.57 -3.76
CA LEU A 11 9.59 -1.94 -3.03
C LEU A 11 10.48 -2.94 -3.79
N GLU A 12 9.92 -3.68 -4.76
CA GLU A 12 10.65 -4.61 -5.63
C GLU A 12 11.28 -3.93 -6.86
N LEU A 13 11.05 -2.63 -7.05
CA LEU A 13 11.71 -1.89 -8.12
C LEU A 13 13.24 -1.94 -7.95
N ASP A 14 13.96 -2.24 -9.03
CA ASP A 14 15.42 -2.14 -9.09
C ASP A 14 15.86 -0.66 -9.15
N ALA A 15 15.58 0.05 -8.08
CA ALA A 15 15.82 1.49 -7.94
C ALA A 15 16.12 1.84 -6.48
N GLU A 16 17.00 2.83 -6.29
CA GLU A 16 17.19 3.42 -4.96
C GLU A 16 15.97 4.29 -4.63
N LEU A 17 15.10 3.77 -3.79
CA LEU A 17 13.90 4.48 -3.35
C LEU A 17 13.66 4.35 -1.85
N THR A 18 13.00 5.35 -1.31
CA THR A 18 12.53 5.37 0.08
C THR A 18 11.03 5.62 0.09
N VAL A 19 10.28 4.77 0.77
CA VAL A 19 8.85 4.96 0.99
C VAL A 19 8.62 5.44 2.41
N THR A 20 7.94 6.57 2.54
CA THR A 20 7.55 7.14 3.84
C THR A 20 6.05 7.30 3.92
N MET A 21 5.47 6.87 5.02
CA MET A 21 4.04 6.99 5.28
C MET A 21 3.81 7.78 6.57
N HIS A 22 3.09 8.89 6.47
CA HIS A 22 2.57 9.60 7.63
C HIS A 22 1.12 9.22 7.85
N ILE A 23 0.85 8.60 9.00
CA ILE A 23 -0.48 8.15 9.37
C ILE A 23 -0.93 8.97 10.57
N GLN A 24 -1.95 9.80 10.37
CA GLN A 24 -2.51 10.65 11.39
C GLN A 24 -3.91 10.15 11.77
N THR A 25 -4.15 9.97 13.06
CA THR A 25 -5.47 9.60 13.56
C THR A 25 -6.44 10.78 13.47
N VAL A 26 -7.68 10.52 13.08
CA VAL A 26 -8.77 11.49 13.11
C VAL A 26 -9.68 11.16 14.30
N ASP A 27 -10.07 12.18 15.04
CA ASP A 27 -11.08 12.01 16.11
C ASP A 27 -12.38 11.41 15.54
N GLN A 28 -12.91 10.39 16.23
CA GLN A 28 -14.05 9.61 15.73
C GLN A 28 -15.32 10.46 15.53
N LEU A 29 -15.60 11.37 16.47
CA LEU A 29 -16.76 12.25 16.37
C LEU A 29 -16.61 13.23 15.22
N LYS A 30 -15.39 13.76 15.02
CA LYS A 30 -15.06 14.66 13.92
C LYS A 30 -15.16 13.94 12.57
N ALA A 31 -14.65 12.70 12.47
CA ALA A 31 -14.76 11.88 11.28
C ALA A 31 -16.23 11.64 10.89
N ILE A 32 -17.04 11.16 11.83
CA ILE A 32 -18.48 10.92 11.62
C ILE A 32 -19.21 12.20 11.21
N LYS A 33 -18.93 13.33 11.85
CA LYS A 33 -19.51 14.63 11.51
C LYS A 33 -19.15 15.05 10.08
N THR A 34 -17.89 14.88 9.69
CA THR A 34 -17.41 15.21 8.34
C THR A 34 -18.12 14.35 7.29
N ILE A 35 -18.23 13.04 7.50
CA ILE A 35 -18.90 12.13 6.54
C ILE A 35 -20.41 12.46 6.46
N LYS A 36 -21.09 12.71 7.58
CA LYS A 36 -22.48 13.15 7.56
C LYS A 36 -22.67 14.45 6.78
N GLY A 37 -21.75 15.40 6.91
CA GLY A 37 -21.74 16.62 6.10
C GLY A 37 -21.64 16.31 4.60
N LYS A 38 -20.72 15.44 4.21
CA LYS A 38 -20.54 15.00 2.81
C LYS A 38 -21.79 14.29 2.26
N ILE A 39 -22.44 13.43 3.05
CA ILE A 39 -23.70 12.78 2.66
C ILE A 39 -24.80 13.83 2.41
N SER A 40 -24.90 14.86 3.27
CA SER A 40 -25.84 15.95 3.08
C SER A 40 -25.55 16.76 1.80
N ASP A 41 -24.27 17.02 1.49
CA ASP A 41 -23.86 17.69 0.26
C ASP A 41 -24.22 16.87 -0.99
N ILE A 42 -23.94 15.57 -0.98
CA ILE A 42 -24.33 14.63 -2.04
C ILE A 42 -25.86 14.63 -2.21
N GLY A 43 -26.62 14.65 -1.11
CA GLY A 43 -28.07 14.73 -1.15
C GLY A 43 -28.58 16.01 -1.81
N ARG A 44 -27.93 17.16 -1.55
CA ARG A 44 -28.23 18.43 -2.24
C ARG A 44 -27.92 18.36 -3.72
N MET A 45 -26.75 17.83 -4.09
CA MET A 45 -26.37 17.64 -5.49
C MET A 45 -27.37 16.75 -6.24
N LYS A 46 -27.82 15.64 -5.62
CA LYS A 46 -28.88 14.78 -6.19
C LYS A 46 -30.17 15.55 -6.44
N ALA A 47 -30.62 16.33 -5.47
CA ALA A 47 -31.84 17.13 -5.59
C ALA A 47 -31.73 18.20 -6.70
N GLU A 48 -30.57 18.80 -6.87
CA GLU A 48 -30.30 19.76 -7.95
C GLU A 48 -30.32 19.09 -9.31
N GLU A 49 -29.67 17.93 -9.47
CA GLU A 49 -29.69 17.18 -10.74
C GLU A 49 -31.09 16.67 -11.09
N GLN A 50 -31.87 16.20 -10.11
CA GLN A 50 -33.27 15.84 -10.31
C GLN A 50 -34.11 17.04 -10.78
N LYS A 51 -33.95 18.24 -10.19
CA LYS A 51 -34.63 19.46 -10.64
C LYS A 51 -34.23 19.85 -12.07
N LYS A 52 -32.96 19.67 -12.45
CA LYS A 52 -32.51 19.91 -13.82
C LYS A 52 -33.12 18.91 -14.80
N ALA A 53 -33.17 17.61 -14.46
CA ALA A 53 -33.77 16.57 -15.27
C ALA A 53 -35.27 16.87 -15.54
N VAL A 54 -36.03 17.20 -14.51
CA VAL A 54 -37.45 17.59 -14.65
C VAL A 54 -37.64 18.80 -15.55
N ARG A 55 -36.80 19.84 -15.39
CA ARG A 55 -36.88 21.04 -16.27
C ARG A 55 -36.55 20.72 -17.73
N ALA A 56 -35.70 19.70 -17.97
CA ALA A 56 -35.33 19.26 -19.32
C ALA A 56 -36.26 18.20 -19.88
N GLY A 57 -37.35 17.82 -19.15
CA GLY A 57 -38.35 16.83 -19.59
C GLY A 57 -37.88 15.38 -19.48
N TYR A 58 -36.83 15.12 -18.70
CA TYR A 58 -36.35 13.75 -18.41
C TYR A 58 -36.96 13.22 -17.10
N ASP A 59 -36.89 11.88 -16.96
CA ASP A 59 -37.39 11.20 -15.75
C ASP A 59 -36.53 11.56 -14.54
N MET A 60 -37.17 11.73 -13.37
CA MET A 60 -36.53 12.04 -12.08
C MET A 60 -35.55 10.96 -11.62
N GLU A 61 -35.68 9.72 -12.11
CA GLU A 61 -34.81 8.60 -11.73
C GLU A 61 -33.46 8.62 -12.44
N ILE A 62 -33.27 9.43 -13.48
CA ILE A 62 -32.02 9.52 -14.21
C ILE A 62 -31.04 10.44 -13.43
N LEU A 63 -30.27 9.80 -12.55
CA LEU A 63 -29.17 10.46 -11.84
C LEU A 63 -27.82 10.05 -12.47
N PRO A 64 -26.83 10.94 -12.46
CA PRO A 64 -25.46 10.58 -12.84
C PRO A 64 -24.98 9.36 -12.03
N PRO A 65 -24.42 8.31 -12.68
CA PRO A 65 -23.99 7.08 -12.01
C PRO A 65 -23.01 7.36 -10.85
N ASP A 66 -22.15 8.36 -11.01
CA ASP A 66 -21.16 8.76 -10.02
C ASP A 66 -21.82 9.22 -8.70
N LEU A 67 -22.92 9.99 -8.77
CA LEU A 67 -23.64 10.43 -7.57
C LEU A 67 -24.30 9.29 -6.82
N ILE A 68 -24.75 8.26 -7.56
CA ILE A 68 -25.33 7.06 -6.95
C ILE A 68 -24.24 6.30 -6.20
N THR A 69 -23.10 6.08 -6.84
CA THR A 69 -21.94 5.38 -6.28
C THR A 69 -21.40 6.12 -5.06
N PHE A 70 -21.12 7.41 -5.18
CA PHE A 70 -20.63 8.23 -4.05
C PHE A 70 -21.57 8.24 -2.86
N SER A 71 -22.89 8.24 -3.10
CA SER A 71 -23.88 8.19 -2.04
C SER A 71 -23.86 6.86 -1.30
N LYS A 72 -23.72 5.75 -2.03
CA LYS A 72 -23.62 4.41 -1.46
C LYS A 72 -22.34 4.25 -0.66
N ASP A 73 -21.22 4.62 -1.24
CA ASP A 73 -19.89 4.52 -0.60
C ASP A 73 -19.81 5.36 0.68
N ALA A 74 -20.38 6.58 0.65
CA ALA A 74 -20.40 7.44 1.83
C ALA A 74 -21.29 6.90 2.95
N ALA A 75 -22.42 6.26 2.59
CA ALA A 75 -23.31 5.62 3.56
C ALA A 75 -22.67 4.36 4.17
N GLU A 76 -21.99 3.55 3.36
CA GLU A 76 -21.25 2.38 3.81
C GLU A 76 -20.10 2.77 4.75
N LEU A 77 -19.30 3.76 4.38
CA LEU A 77 -18.24 4.31 5.21
C LEU A 77 -18.79 4.83 6.56
N LEU A 78 -19.94 5.52 6.56
CA LEU A 78 -20.57 5.97 7.81
C LEU A 78 -20.99 4.79 8.68
N SER A 79 -21.57 3.75 8.08
CA SER A 79 -21.95 2.52 8.78
C SER A 79 -20.74 1.84 9.41
N ASP A 80 -19.62 1.74 8.68
CA ASP A 80 -18.39 1.12 9.16
C ASP A 80 -17.79 1.89 10.34
N LEU A 81 -17.78 3.21 10.26
CA LEU A 81 -17.32 4.07 11.36
C LEU A 81 -18.20 4.01 12.60
N GLN A 82 -19.50 3.69 12.45
CA GLN A 82 -20.45 3.64 13.57
C GLN A 82 -20.60 2.24 14.17
N SER A 83 -20.54 1.18 13.36
CA SER A 83 -20.93 -0.17 13.76
C SER A 83 -19.80 -1.19 13.78
N ARG A 84 -18.74 -1.02 12.97
CA ARG A 84 -17.68 -2.00 12.80
C ARG A 84 -16.39 -1.69 13.56
N ASN A 85 -16.43 -0.74 14.50
CA ASN A 85 -15.24 -0.29 15.23
C ASN A 85 -14.08 0.21 14.34
N GLU A 86 -14.40 0.59 13.10
CA GLU A 86 -13.45 1.21 12.18
C GLU A 86 -13.14 2.64 12.61
N ARG A 87 -11.91 3.07 12.38
CA ARG A 87 -11.46 4.44 12.62
C ARG A 87 -10.96 5.06 11.32
N MET A 88 -10.97 6.38 11.27
CA MET A 88 -10.48 7.13 10.13
C MET A 88 -9.07 7.65 10.39
N PHE A 89 -8.23 7.52 9.39
CA PHE A 89 -6.87 8.02 9.37
C PHE A 89 -6.66 8.90 8.14
N LEU A 90 -5.74 9.84 8.25
CA LEU A 90 -5.21 10.60 7.13
C LEU A 90 -3.83 10.04 6.79
N LEU A 91 -3.66 9.57 5.58
CA LEU A 91 -2.40 9.03 5.08
C LEU A 91 -1.78 10.01 4.08
N THR A 92 -0.51 10.35 4.30
CA THR A 92 0.38 10.92 3.28
C THR A 92 1.38 9.84 2.89
N PHE A 93 1.42 9.48 1.63
CA PHE A 93 2.33 8.47 1.08
C PHE A 93 3.35 9.16 0.18
N ILE A 94 4.63 9.04 0.52
CA ILE A 94 5.73 9.72 -0.18
C ILE A 94 6.70 8.66 -0.69
N VAL A 95 7.08 8.78 -1.96
CA VAL A 95 8.14 7.96 -2.57
C VAL A 95 9.27 8.90 -2.99
N VAL A 96 10.42 8.74 -2.38
CA VAL A 96 11.65 9.46 -2.77
C VAL A 96 12.48 8.53 -3.64
N ASN A 97 12.78 8.97 -4.85
CA ASN A 97 13.65 8.24 -5.77
C ASN A 97 15.00 8.96 -5.85
N THR A 98 16.09 8.20 -5.82
CA THR A 98 17.45 8.68 -6.06
C THR A 98 18.08 7.93 -7.23
N ALA A 99 18.96 8.59 -7.95
CA ALA A 99 19.66 7.95 -9.08
C ALA A 99 20.96 8.69 -9.41
N GLY A 100 21.90 7.98 -10.02
CA GLY A 100 23.17 8.54 -10.47
C GLY A 100 23.08 9.46 -11.69
N SER A 101 21.95 9.42 -12.43
CA SER A 101 21.72 10.28 -13.60
C SER A 101 20.27 10.72 -13.67
N ARG A 102 20.03 11.87 -14.32
CA ARG A 102 18.67 12.41 -14.51
C ARG A 102 17.79 11.46 -15.33
N GLN A 103 18.34 10.83 -16.36
CA GLN A 103 17.59 9.91 -17.19
C GLN A 103 17.13 8.68 -16.38
N GLN A 104 18.00 8.14 -15.54
CA GLN A 104 17.67 7.03 -14.65
C GLN A 104 16.61 7.44 -13.62
N LEU A 105 16.74 8.65 -13.05
CA LEU A 105 15.74 9.20 -12.13
C LEU A 105 14.36 9.31 -12.78
N ASP A 106 14.28 9.89 -13.99
CA ASP A 106 13.02 10.03 -14.71
C ASP A 106 12.40 8.66 -15.03
N ASN A 107 13.22 7.65 -15.38
CA ASN A 107 12.76 6.28 -15.57
C ASN A 107 12.21 5.65 -14.28
N ASN A 108 12.90 5.80 -13.15
CA ASN A 108 12.46 5.27 -11.86
C ASN A 108 11.13 5.89 -11.43
N VAL A 109 10.99 7.21 -11.57
CA VAL A 109 9.75 7.94 -11.29
C VAL A 109 8.61 7.45 -12.18
N PHE A 110 8.87 7.24 -13.46
CA PHE A 110 7.87 6.72 -14.40
C PHE A 110 7.42 5.30 -14.03
N GLN A 111 8.35 4.41 -13.66
CA GLN A 111 8.04 3.05 -13.24
C GLN A 111 7.19 3.04 -11.96
N ALA A 112 7.57 3.82 -10.95
CA ALA A 112 6.80 3.94 -9.72
C ALA A 112 5.37 4.48 -9.96
N ALA A 113 5.25 5.50 -10.82
CA ALA A 113 3.95 6.05 -11.21
C ALA A 113 3.09 5.05 -11.98
N SER A 114 3.71 4.25 -12.87
CA SER A 114 3.02 3.20 -13.64
C SER A 114 2.47 2.09 -12.75
N ILE A 115 3.24 1.67 -11.74
CA ILE A 115 2.79 0.69 -10.74
C ILE A 115 1.60 1.26 -9.97
N ALA A 116 1.68 2.51 -9.49
CA ALA A 116 0.58 3.12 -8.77
C ALA A 116 -0.70 3.20 -9.63
N GLN A 117 -0.57 3.56 -10.90
CA GLN A 117 -1.69 3.63 -11.84
C GLN A 117 -2.35 2.27 -12.08
N LYS A 118 -1.58 1.17 -12.12
CA LYS A 118 -2.09 -0.20 -12.20
C LYS A 118 -3.05 -0.53 -11.04
N TYR A 119 -2.84 0.07 -9.87
CA TYR A 119 -3.67 -0.09 -8.68
C TYR A 119 -4.65 1.06 -8.46
N ASN A 120 -4.99 1.82 -9.53
CA ASN A 120 -5.87 2.99 -9.47
C ASN A 120 -5.43 4.06 -8.45
N CYS A 121 -4.13 4.14 -8.19
CA CYS A 121 -3.51 5.18 -7.38
C CYS A 121 -2.74 6.14 -8.29
N GLN A 122 -2.73 7.42 -7.93
CA GLN A 122 -1.97 8.43 -8.63
C GLN A 122 -0.86 8.95 -7.74
N LEU A 123 0.39 8.80 -8.17
CA LEU A 123 1.53 9.49 -7.59
C LEU A 123 1.72 10.82 -8.31
N THR A 124 1.68 11.90 -7.54
CA THR A 124 1.89 13.26 -8.05
C THR A 124 3.31 13.70 -7.75
N ARG A 125 4.02 14.16 -8.76
CA ARG A 125 5.37 14.71 -8.58
C ARG A 125 5.28 16.02 -7.81
N LEU A 126 6.17 16.20 -6.83
CA LEU A 126 6.25 17.40 -6.01
C LEU A 126 7.15 18.46 -6.70
N ASP A 127 6.68 19.02 -7.81
CA ASP A 127 7.42 20.06 -8.51
C ASP A 127 7.47 21.35 -7.67
N PHE A 128 8.68 21.91 -7.52
CA PHE A 128 8.99 23.10 -6.69
C PHE A 128 8.71 22.93 -5.18
N ARG A 129 8.41 21.70 -4.72
CA ARG A 129 8.19 21.34 -3.30
C ARG A 129 9.07 20.18 -2.86
N GLN A 130 10.21 19.99 -3.54
CA GLN A 130 11.13 18.88 -3.28
C GLN A 130 11.73 18.94 -1.87
N GLU A 131 12.01 20.16 -1.38
CA GLU A 131 12.52 20.36 -0.01
C GLU A 131 11.51 19.88 1.03
N GLU A 132 10.24 20.30 0.91
CA GLU A 132 9.17 19.85 1.80
C GLU A 132 8.97 18.34 1.74
N GLY A 133 9.05 17.75 0.52
CA GLY A 133 8.99 16.31 0.30
C GLY A 133 10.14 15.57 0.99
N LEU A 134 11.37 16.07 0.82
CA LEU A 134 12.55 15.48 1.45
C LEU A 134 12.45 15.57 2.98
N MET A 135 12.13 16.73 3.53
CA MET A 135 11.97 16.93 4.96
C MET A 135 10.88 16.01 5.55
N SER A 136 9.79 15.84 4.83
CA SER A 136 8.72 14.91 5.22
C SER A 136 9.11 13.45 5.08
N SER A 137 10.10 13.11 4.27
CA SER A 137 10.58 11.73 4.10
C SER A 137 11.56 11.28 5.19
N LEU A 138 12.17 12.22 5.90
CA LEU A 138 13.08 11.92 6.99
C LEU A 138 12.32 11.44 8.24
N PRO A 139 12.91 10.57 9.08
CA PRO A 139 12.26 10.02 10.28
C PRO A 139 12.20 11.02 11.44
N LEU A 140 11.80 12.26 11.14
CA LEU A 140 11.68 13.36 12.12
C LEU A 140 10.25 13.53 12.65
N GLY A 141 9.29 12.77 12.14
CA GLY A 141 7.88 12.88 12.51
C GLY A 141 7.19 14.14 11.98
N LEU A 142 7.83 14.88 11.07
CA LEU A 142 7.28 16.09 10.46
C LEU A 142 6.68 15.77 9.10
N ASN A 143 5.42 16.17 8.86
CA ASN A 143 4.78 16.12 7.57
C ASN A 143 4.47 17.55 7.08
N GLN A 144 5.18 18.00 6.07
CA GLN A 144 4.97 19.31 5.44
C GLN A 144 4.13 19.20 4.16
N ILE A 145 3.72 17.98 3.78
CA ILE A 145 2.92 17.71 2.60
C ILE A 145 1.45 17.66 2.99
N GLU A 146 0.64 18.56 2.42
CA GLU A 146 -0.80 18.64 2.69
C GLU A 146 -1.64 17.61 1.92
N ILE A 147 -1.03 16.86 0.99
CA ILE A 147 -1.72 15.82 0.22
C ILE A 147 -2.00 14.64 1.15
N GLN A 148 -3.26 14.53 1.57
CA GLN A 148 -3.71 13.50 2.51
C GLN A 148 -4.87 12.71 1.93
N ARG A 149 -4.85 11.39 2.12
CA ARG A 149 -5.94 10.49 1.78
C ARG A 149 -6.62 9.96 3.04
N GLY A 150 -7.93 10.12 3.14
CA GLY A 150 -8.70 9.49 4.21
C GLY A 150 -8.82 7.98 3.99
N LEU A 151 -8.44 7.18 4.97
CA LEU A 151 -8.50 5.72 4.95
C LEU A 151 -9.11 5.20 6.24
N THR A 152 -9.76 4.03 6.17
CA THR A 152 -10.24 3.30 7.35
C THR A 152 -9.14 2.44 7.95
N THR A 153 -9.36 1.89 9.15
CA THR A 153 -8.41 0.97 9.81
C THR A 153 -8.05 -0.20 8.91
N SER A 154 -9.04 -0.84 8.30
CA SER A 154 -8.82 -1.97 7.39
C SER A 154 -7.98 -1.59 6.16
N SER A 155 -8.23 -0.41 5.59
CA SER A 155 -7.45 0.10 4.44
C SER A 155 -6.02 0.46 4.82
N VAL A 156 -5.78 1.00 6.02
CA VAL A 156 -4.42 1.31 6.51
C VAL A 156 -3.65 0.02 6.82
N ALA A 157 -4.34 -1.02 7.32
CA ALA A 157 -3.72 -2.31 7.61
C ALA A 157 -3.07 -2.98 6.38
N ILE A 158 -3.57 -2.68 5.18
CA ILE A 158 -3.00 -3.18 3.92
C ILE A 158 -1.55 -2.69 3.72
N PHE A 159 -1.22 -1.50 4.24
CA PHE A 159 0.13 -0.94 4.13
C PHE A 159 1.11 -1.46 5.18
N ILE A 160 0.68 -2.34 6.08
CA ILE A 160 1.62 -3.00 6.99
C ILE A 160 2.50 -3.92 6.13
N PRO A 161 3.82 -3.70 6.09
CA PRO A 161 4.70 -4.47 5.23
C PRO A 161 4.95 -5.86 5.82
N PHE A 162 3.92 -6.70 5.83
CA PHE A 162 4.10 -8.15 5.94
C PHE A 162 4.66 -8.71 4.64
N THR A 163 5.54 -7.92 4.03
CA THR A 163 6.26 -8.35 2.85
C THR A 163 7.17 -9.47 3.25
N THR A 164 7.20 -10.49 2.46
CA THR A 164 8.11 -11.60 2.59
C THR A 164 9.54 -11.07 2.69
N GLN A 165 10.19 -11.42 3.77
CA GLN A 165 11.61 -11.21 3.85
C GLN A 165 12.26 -12.10 2.80
N GLU A 166 12.80 -11.50 1.75
CA GLU A 166 13.58 -12.22 0.77
C GLU A 166 14.88 -12.69 1.42
N LEU A 167 15.12 -13.99 1.35
CA LEU A 167 16.32 -14.60 1.89
C LEU A 167 17.19 -15.07 0.75
N PHE A 168 17.92 -14.14 0.13
CA PHE A 168 18.85 -14.42 -0.94
C PHE A 168 20.26 -13.98 -0.53
N GLN A 169 21.14 -14.93 -0.34
CA GLN A 169 22.55 -14.71 -0.09
C GLN A 169 23.33 -15.23 -1.29
N ASP A 170 23.98 -14.31 -2.02
CA ASP A 170 24.88 -14.68 -3.11
C ASP A 170 26.21 -15.22 -2.53
N GLY A 171 26.71 -16.30 -3.10
CA GLY A 171 27.97 -16.89 -2.69
C GLY A 171 28.14 -18.33 -3.17
N LYS A 172 29.39 -18.76 -3.34
CA LYS A 172 29.74 -20.12 -3.80
C LYS A 172 29.28 -21.23 -2.82
N GLU A 173 28.99 -20.88 -1.59
CA GLU A 173 28.61 -21.79 -0.52
C GLU A 173 27.13 -21.64 -0.09
N ALA A 174 26.38 -20.80 -0.83
CA ALA A 174 24.96 -20.63 -0.57
C ALA A 174 24.17 -21.85 -1.05
N LEU A 175 23.41 -22.45 -0.12
CA LEU A 175 22.58 -23.61 -0.40
C LEU A 175 21.18 -23.20 -0.82
N TYR A 176 20.69 -23.82 -1.89
CA TYR A 176 19.30 -23.66 -2.30
C TYR A 176 18.36 -24.33 -1.29
N CYS A 177 17.51 -23.55 -0.64
CA CYS A 177 16.55 -24.03 0.38
C CYS A 177 15.15 -24.24 -0.19
N GLY A 178 14.76 -23.55 -1.26
CA GLY A 178 13.45 -23.65 -1.86
C GLY A 178 13.03 -22.36 -2.56
N LEU A 179 11.74 -22.24 -2.82
CA LEU A 179 11.10 -21.03 -3.32
C LEU A 179 10.29 -20.39 -2.20
N ASN A 180 10.31 -19.08 -2.15
CA ASN A 180 9.43 -18.33 -1.26
C ASN A 180 7.98 -18.55 -1.67
N ALA A 181 7.12 -18.94 -0.73
CA ALA A 181 5.74 -19.29 -1.01
C ALA A 181 4.86 -18.12 -1.52
N LEU A 182 5.28 -16.88 -1.26
CA LEU A 182 4.53 -15.67 -1.64
C LEU A 182 5.12 -15.01 -2.89
N SER A 183 6.43 -14.76 -2.93
CA SER A 183 7.09 -14.09 -4.05
C SER A 183 7.55 -15.04 -5.17
N ASN A 184 7.60 -16.34 -4.88
CA ASN A 184 8.15 -17.37 -5.77
C ASN A 184 9.65 -17.19 -6.11
N ASN A 185 10.35 -16.33 -5.36
CA ASN A 185 11.77 -16.10 -5.51
C ASN A 185 12.61 -17.19 -4.84
N LEU A 186 13.85 -17.37 -5.29
CA LEU A 186 14.78 -18.34 -4.75
C LEU A 186 15.17 -18.01 -3.31
N ILE A 187 15.10 -19.01 -2.42
CA ILE A 187 15.67 -18.92 -1.09
C ILE A 187 17.06 -19.57 -1.12
N MET A 188 18.08 -18.73 -0.96
CA MET A 188 19.47 -19.13 -0.92
C MET A 188 20.10 -18.70 0.41
N VAL A 189 20.72 -19.62 1.13
CA VAL A 189 21.32 -19.35 2.45
C VAL A 189 22.74 -19.86 2.53
N ASP A 190 23.66 -18.98 2.87
CA ASP A 190 25.03 -19.34 3.24
C ASP A 190 25.10 -19.50 4.76
N ARG A 191 25.08 -20.75 5.22
CA ARG A 191 25.11 -21.07 6.65
C ARG A 191 26.39 -20.62 7.34
N LYS A 192 27.51 -20.50 6.63
CA LYS A 192 28.80 -20.05 7.19
C LYS A 192 28.77 -18.57 7.57
N ARG A 193 27.89 -17.79 6.95
CA ARG A 193 27.67 -16.36 7.30
C ARG A 193 26.75 -16.18 8.51
N LEU A 194 26.09 -17.24 8.95
CA LEU A 194 25.23 -17.16 10.13
C LEU A 194 26.06 -17.10 11.40
N LYS A 195 25.64 -16.29 12.35
CA LYS A 195 26.27 -16.17 13.66
C LYS A 195 26.27 -17.50 14.43
N ASN A 196 25.26 -18.34 14.17
CA ASN A 196 25.15 -19.70 14.69
C ASN A 196 24.68 -20.64 13.54
N PRO A 197 25.58 -21.41 12.91
CA PRO A 197 25.25 -22.27 11.78
C PRO A 197 24.56 -23.58 12.16
N ASN A 198 24.33 -23.85 13.44
CA ASN A 198 23.68 -25.08 13.89
C ASN A 198 22.22 -25.13 13.42
N GLY A 199 21.78 -26.28 12.94
CA GLY A 199 20.43 -26.58 12.54
C GLY A 199 19.83 -27.75 13.24
N LEU A 200 18.52 -27.77 13.45
CA LEU A 200 17.79 -28.89 14.05
C LEU A 200 16.69 -29.35 13.09
N ILE A 201 16.72 -30.60 12.69
CA ILE A 201 15.73 -31.21 11.80
C ILE A 201 14.82 -32.14 12.62
N LEU A 202 13.58 -31.70 12.79
CA LEU A 202 12.55 -32.43 13.54
C LEU A 202 11.47 -32.98 12.62
N GLY A 203 10.90 -34.13 12.99
CA GLY A 203 9.77 -34.70 12.26
C GLY A 203 9.50 -36.15 12.72
N THR A 204 8.33 -36.67 12.34
CA THR A 204 7.93 -38.06 12.63
C THR A 204 8.77 -39.07 11.85
N PRO A 205 8.83 -40.34 12.26
CA PRO A 205 9.45 -41.40 11.46
C PRO A 205 8.86 -41.44 10.03
N GLY A 206 9.69 -41.59 9.01
CA GLY A 206 9.26 -41.63 7.61
C GLY A 206 9.05 -40.26 6.94
N SER A 207 9.19 -39.12 7.63
CA SER A 207 8.97 -37.78 7.10
C SER A 207 10.09 -37.23 6.18
N GLY A 208 11.10 -38.02 5.84
CA GLY A 208 12.18 -37.62 4.95
C GLY A 208 13.35 -36.85 5.61
N LYS A 209 13.43 -36.76 6.94
CA LYS A 209 14.49 -36.04 7.67
C LYS A 209 15.91 -36.39 7.21
N SER A 210 16.19 -37.68 7.11
CA SER A 210 17.53 -38.17 6.70
C SER A 210 17.83 -37.82 5.25
N PHE A 211 16.85 -37.76 4.40
CA PHE A 211 17.01 -37.32 3.03
C PHE A 211 17.34 -35.82 2.96
N ALA A 212 16.59 -34.99 3.70
CA ALA A 212 16.86 -33.56 3.79
C ALA A 212 18.27 -33.25 4.32
N ALA A 213 18.67 -33.93 5.43
CA ALA A 213 20.01 -33.79 5.97
C ALA A 213 21.11 -34.19 5.00
N LYS A 214 20.94 -35.33 4.29
CA LYS A 214 21.91 -35.79 3.28
C LYS A 214 22.06 -34.84 2.14
N ARG A 215 20.96 -34.22 1.70
CA ARG A 215 20.99 -33.19 0.63
C ARG A 215 21.79 -31.94 1.04
N GLU A 216 21.65 -31.51 2.30
CA GLU A 216 22.43 -30.37 2.81
C GLU A 216 23.92 -30.70 2.99
N ILE A 217 24.28 -31.94 3.28
CA ILE A 217 25.67 -32.37 3.47
C ILE A 217 26.37 -32.58 2.10
N ALA A 218 25.62 -33.00 1.07
CA ALA A 218 26.15 -33.33 -0.24
C ALA A 218 26.35 -32.10 -1.19
N ASN A 219 25.75 -30.97 -0.85
CA ASN A 219 25.92 -29.70 -1.57
C ASN A 219 26.94 -28.83 -0.87
#